data_875b95d6d56a0b7327e4098c261a22b3
#
_entry.id   875b95d6d56a0b7327e4098c261a22b3
#
_cell.length_a   1.000
_cell.length_b   1.000
_cell.length_c   1.000
_cell.angle_alpha   90.00
_cell.angle_beta   90.00
_cell.angle_gamma   90.00
#
_symmetry.space_group_name_H-M   'P 1'
#
loop_
_entity.id
_entity.type
_entity.pdbx_description
1 polymer ?
#
loop_
_entity_poly.entity_id
_entity_poly.type
_entity_poly.pdbx_seq_one_letter_code
_entity_poly.pdbx_strand_id
1 'polypeptide(L)'
;MIYTVTFNPSLDYVVDVKDFKLGIVNRTVQETIFPGGKGINVSTVLKNLGYDSTALGFTAGFVGNEIIRLLNEKGVDTDFIPVEKGVSRINVKLRSNEESEINGQGPKIEEADIKKLYKQLDGLSEGDVLVLAGSIPNVMPSSMYMDIMDYLKEKDIKIVVDATRDLLTNVLPYHPFLIKPNNHELGEIFGVEISDKDDVIKYAKKLQEQGARNVLVSMAGDGAVLVSEDGQEFKAEAPVGKVKNSVGAGDSMVAGFVSGYLSTGDYKQAFMYGVCTGSASAFSEELATKAEVEALLDRSKNLF
;
A
#
# COMPACT_ATOMS: atom_id res chain seq x y z
N MET A 1 2.64 -16.36 7.77
CA MET A 1 3.43 -15.10 7.85
C MET A 1 2.90 -14.07 6.87
N ILE A 2 3.25 -12.77 7.06
CA ILE A 2 2.90 -11.70 6.11
C ILE A 2 4.20 -11.14 5.55
N TYR A 3 4.27 -11.01 4.23
CA TYR A 3 5.38 -10.41 3.51
C TYR A 3 4.88 -9.22 2.70
N THR A 4 5.63 -8.13 2.67
CA THR A 4 5.33 -6.98 1.82
C THR A 4 6.49 -6.70 0.89
N VAL A 5 6.22 -6.42 -0.37
CA VAL A 5 7.26 -6.10 -1.35
C VAL A 5 7.16 -4.63 -1.73
N THR A 6 8.27 -3.91 -1.54
CA THR A 6 8.46 -2.55 -2.05
C THR A 6 9.70 -2.55 -2.92
N PHE A 7 9.54 -2.57 -4.25
CA PHE A 7 10.69 -2.65 -5.16
C PHE A 7 11.61 -1.44 -5.06
N ASN A 8 11.08 -0.27 -4.76
CA ASN A 8 11.84 0.98 -4.73
C ASN A 8 11.49 1.80 -3.48
N PRO A 9 11.90 1.34 -2.29
CA PRO A 9 11.70 2.08 -1.05
C PRO A 9 12.39 3.45 -1.10
N SER A 10 11.87 4.39 -0.33
CA SER A 10 12.37 5.76 -0.27
C SER A 10 12.63 6.22 1.16
N LEU A 11 13.46 7.23 1.27
CA LEU A 11 13.49 8.11 2.43
C LEU A 11 12.67 9.35 2.05
N ASP A 12 11.52 9.52 2.67
CA ASP A 12 10.65 10.66 2.41
C ASP A 12 11.06 11.82 3.32
N TYR A 13 11.58 12.88 2.71
CA TYR A 13 11.99 14.11 3.37
C TYR A 13 10.88 15.15 3.21
N VAL A 14 10.09 15.32 4.26
CA VAL A 14 8.99 16.29 4.33
C VAL A 14 9.55 17.60 4.85
N VAL A 15 9.37 18.67 4.09
CA VAL A 15 9.86 20.00 4.43
C VAL A 15 8.74 21.03 4.37
N ASP A 16 8.52 21.73 5.45
CA ASP A 16 7.60 22.87 5.51
C ASP A 16 8.36 24.17 5.24
N VAL A 17 7.96 24.87 4.18
CA VAL A 17 8.58 26.14 3.76
C VAL A 17 7.49 27.20 3.66
N LYS A 18 7.62 28.27 4.45
CA LYS A 18 6.68 29.38 4.37
C LYS A 18 6.94 30.19 3.09
N ASP A 19 5.88 30.37 2.29
CA ASP A 19 5.90 31.20 1.07
C ASP A 19 7.03 30.82 0.10
N PHE A 20 7.14 29.52 -0.25
CA PHE A 20 8.17 29.02 -1.17
C PHE A 20 8.21 29.81 -2.48
N LYS A 21 9.41 30.20 -2.91
CA LYS A 21 9.63 30.94 -4.15
C LYS A 21 10.77 30.35 -4.95
N LEU A 22 10.57 30.25 -6.25
CA LEU A 22 11.62 29.84 -7.19
C LEU A 22 12.72 30.90 -7.29
N GLY A 23 13.95 30.44 -7.51
CA GLY A 23 15.10 31.31 -7.81
C GLY A 23 15.73 32.03 -6.61
N ILE A 24 15.26 31.76 -5.40
CA ILE A 24 15.84 32.33 -4.16
C ILE A 24 16.14 31.23 -3.13
N VAL A 25 16.88 31.58 -2.09
CA VAL A 25 17.10 30.69 -0.94
C VAL A 25 15.83 30.66 -0.10
N ASN A 26 15.21 29.48 -0.01
CA ASN A 26 14.11 29.20 0.90
C ASN A 26 14.67 28.50 2.15
N ARG A 27 14.06 28.74 3.32
CA ARG A 27 14.43 28.08 4.58
C ARG A 27 13.22 27.32 5.11
N THR A 28 13.47 26.11 5.56
CA THR A 28 12.48 25.27 6.21
C THR A 28 12.09 25.83 7.57
N VAL A 29 10.85 25.63 7.97
CA VAL A 29 10.34 25.91 9.32
C VAL A 29 10.20 24.63 10.14
N GLN A 30 10.00 23.49 9.44
CA GLN A 30 9.95 22.15 10.01
C GLN A 30 10.46 21.14 8.99
N GLU A 31 11.06 20.07 9.51
CA GLU A 31 11.58 18.98 8.71
C GLU A 31 11.25 17.65 9.39
N THR A 32 10.85 16.66 8.60
CA THR A 32 10.59 15.31 9.11
C THR A 32 11.05 14.28 8.08
N ILE A 33 11.57 13.15 8.56
CA ILE A 33 12.08 12.07 7.72
C ILE A 33 11.33 10.79 8.05
N PHE A 34 10.81 10.13 7.03
CA PHE A 34 10.10 8.85 7.16
C PHE A 34 10.63 7.82 6.17
N PRO A 35 10.66 6.53 6.55
CA PRO A 35 10.80 5.45 5.56
C PRO A 35 9.53 5.40 4.74
N GLY A 36 9.65 5.42 3.40
CA GLY A 36 8.54 5.50 2.47
C GLY A 36 8.49 4.32 1.49
N GLY A 37 7.30 4.10 0.96
CA GLY A 37 6.96 3.05 0.02
C GLY A 37 5.70 2.31 0.46
N LYS A 38 4.81 1.98 -0.49
CA LYS A 38 3.48 1.42 -0.16
C LYS A 38 3.58 0.15 0.69
N GLY A 39 4.40 -0.83 0.32
CA GLY A 39 4.57 -2.05 1.11
C GLY A 39 5.18 -1.78 2.50
N ILE A 40 6.08 -0.81 2.62
CA ILE A 40 6.64 -0.34 3.90
C ILE A 40 5.53 0.25 4.78
N ASN A 41 4.64 1.07 4.21
CA ASN A 41 3.50 1.62 4.93
C ASN A 41 2.57 0.50 5.42
N VAL A 42 2.29 -0.51 4.57
CA VAL A 42 1.50 -1.68 4.97
C VAL A 42 2.16 -2.42 6.14
N SER A 43 3.48 -2.71 6.07
CA SER A 43 4.20 -3.37 7.18
C SER A 43 4.20 -2.55 8.47
N THR A 44 4.38 -1.24 8.37
CA THR A 44 4.34 -0.33 9.53
C THR A 44 2.96 -0.36 10.21
N VAL A 45 1.89 -0.29 9.42
CA VAL A 45 0.51 -0.34 9.96
C VAL A 45 0.20 -1.72 10.53
N LEU A 46 0.59 -2.81 9.86
CA LEU A 46 0.45 -4.16 10.40
C LEU A 46 1.11 -4.28 11.78
N LYS A 47 2.34 -3.76 11.91
CA LYS A 47 3.05 -3.76 13.21
C LYS A 47 2.32 -2.94 14.26
N ASN A 48 1.82 -1.77 13.91
CA ASN A 48 1.00 -0.93 14.80
C ASN A 48 -0.26 -1.67 15.27
N LEU A 49 -0.86 -2.51 14.41
CA LEU A 49 -2.04 -3.33 14.74
C LEU A 49 -1.70 -4.60 15.53
N GLY A 50 -0.41 -4.92 15.71
CA GLY A 50 0.06 -6.10 16.45
C GLY A 50 0.31 -7.34 15.59
N TYR A 51 0.49 -7.16 14.28
CA TYR A 51 0.84 -8.22 13.34
C TYR A 51 2.28 -8.07 12.87
N ASP A 52 3.03 -9.15 12.95
CA ASP A 52 4.39 -9.19 12.40
C ASP A 52 4.34 -9.41 10.89
N SER A 53 5.23 -8.72 10.19
CA SER A 53 5.43 -8.85 8.75
C SER A 53 6.89 -8.63 8.41
N THR A 54 7.36 -9.22 7.30
CA THR A 54 8.70 -8.99 6.78
C THR A 54 8.63 -8.12 5.52
N ALA A 55 9.30 -6.96 5.56
CA ALA A 55 9.40 -6.07 4.41
C ALA A 55 10.55 -6.53 3.49
N LEU A 56 10.22 -6.83 2.24
CA LEU A 56 11.12 -7.23 1.16
C LEU A 56 11.26 -6.12 0.11
N GLY A 57 12.31 -6.19 -0.67
CA GLY A 57 12.58 -5.26 -1.79
C GLY A 57 14.06 -4.97 -1.92
N PHE A 58 14.41 -3.82 -2.50
CA PHE A 58 15.78 -3.48 -2.84
C PHE A 58 16.20 -2.19 -2.17
N THR A 59 17.36 -2.20 -1.49
CA THR A 59 17.94 -1.01 -0.86
C THR A 59 19.37 -0.80 -1.31
N ALA A 60 19.85 0.46 -1.30
CA ALA A 60 21.21 0.78 -1.71
C ALA A 60 21.77 1.97 -0.93
N GLY A 61 23.06 1.87 -0.62
CA GLY A 61 23.86 2.95 -0.04
C GLY A 61 23.35 3.42 1.34
N PHE A 62 23.77 4.62 1.74
CA PHE A 62 23.46 5.16 3.07
C PHE A 62 21.95 5.39 3.29
N VAL A 63 21.22 5.76 2.23
CA VAL A 63 19.75 5.95 2.31
C VAL A 63 19.06 4.61 2.58
N GLY A 64 19.49 3.53 1.91
CA GLY A 64 18.95 2.19 2.16
C GLY A 64 19.18 1.74 3.60
N ASN A 65 20.38 1.99 4.14
CA ASN A 65 20.71 1.69 5.54
C ASN A 65 19.83 2.48 6.51
N GLU A 66 19.57 3.76 6.20
CA GLU A 66 18.72 4.60 7.05
C GLU A 66 17.24 4.16 7.01
N ILE A 67 16.73 3.75 5.86
CA ILE A 67 15.38 3.15 5.75
C ILE A 67 15.26 1.92 6.67
N ILE A 68 16.23 1.00 6.60
CA ILE A 68 16.27 -0.20 7.44
C ILE A 68 16.34 0.17 8.93
N ARG A 69 17.20 1.12 9.29
CA ARG A 69 17.34 1.58 10.67
C ARG A 69 16.02 2.11 11.23
N LEU A 70 15.34 2.99 10.48
CA LEU A 70 14.06 3.58 10.89
C LEU A 70 12.93 2.54 11.00
N LEU A 71 12.91 1.54 10.12
CA LEU A 71 11.94 0.45 10.19
C LEU A 71 12.17 -0.45 11.40
N ASN A 72 13.44 -0.79 11.68
CA ASN A 72 13.80 -1.58 12.85
C ASN A 72 13.46 -0.87 14.16
N GLU A 73 13.61 0.47 14.23
CA GLU A 73 13.17 1.27 15.39
C GLU A 73 11.64 1.23 15.59
N LYS A 74 10.88 1.08 14.51
CA LYS A 74 9.43 0.87 14.57
C LYS A 74 9.06 -0.61 14.82
N GLY A 75 10.04 -1.49 14.95
CA GLY A 75 9.86 -2.92 15.17
C GLY A 75 9.36 -3.70 13.94
N VAL A 76 9.52 -3.16 12.75
CA VAL A 76 9.20 -3.84 11.48
C VAL A 76 10.40 -4.69 11.06
N ASP A 77 10.17 -5.99 10.84
CA ASP A 77 11.21 -6.88 10.34
C ASP A 77 11.49 -6.61 8.86
N THR A 78 12.77 -6.61 8.51
CA THR A 78 13.21 -6.29 7.15
C THR A 78 14.16 -7.36 6.61
N ASP A 79 13.96 -7.75 5.35
CA ASP A 79 14.89 -8.63 4.61
C ASP A 79 15.11 -8.04 3.20
N PHE A 80 15.55 -6.77 3.16
CA PHE A 80 15.86 -6.07 1.92
C PHE A 80 17.13 -6.59 1.28
N ILE A 81 17.11 -6.74 -0.05
CA ILE A 81 18.25 -7.12 -0.86
C ILE A 81 19.13 -5.88 -1.08
N PRO A 82 20.40 -5.90 -0.60
CA PRO A 82 21.31 -4.81 -0.86
C PRO A 82 21.75 -4.80 -2.33
N VAL A 83 21.57 -3.64 -2.99
CA VAL A 83 22.00 -3.37 -4.37
C VAL A 83 23.29 -2.56 -4.34
N GLU A 84 24.28 -3.01 -5.12
CA GLU A 84 25.61 -2.39 -5.09
C GLU A 84 25.67 -1.03 -5.81
N LYS A 85 24.83 -0.83 -6.87
CA LYS A 85 24.92 0.33 -7.74
C LYS A 85 23.83 1.36 -7.45
N GLY A 86 24.25 2.54 -7.08
CA GLY A 86 23.35 3.67 -6.81
C GLY A 86 23.03 3.85 -5.36
N VAL A 87 21.95 4.54 -5.09
CA VAL A 87 21.46 4.89 -3.75
C VAL A 87 19.94 4.73 -3.77
N SER A 88 19.34 4.22 -2.70
CA SER A 88 17.89 4.27 -2.50
C SER A 88 17.40 5.70 -2.62
N ARG A 89 16.22 5.89 -3.15
CA ARG A 89 15.73 7.24 -3.47
C ARG A 89 15.39 8.05 -2.22
N ILE A 90 15.59 9.35 -2.33
CA ILE A 90 15.03 10.35 -1.43
C ILE A 90 13.91 11.04 -2.19
N ASN A 91 12.74 11.08 -1.60
CA ASN A 91 11.63 11.89 -2.09
C ASN A 91 11.55 13.16 -1.24
N VAL A 92 11.48 14.31 -1.87
CA VAL A 92 11.23 15.58 -1.18
C VAL A 92 9.75 15.91 -1.29
N LYS A 93 9.10 16.07 -0.14
CA LYS A 93 7.70 16.50 -0.04
C LYS A 93 7.67 17.92 0.50
N LEU A 94 7.54 18.87 -0.40
CA LEU A 94 7.49 20.28 -0.07
C LEU A 94 6.08 20.69 0.30
N ARG A 95 5.89 21.12 1.53
CA ARG A 95 4.66 21.75 2.02
C ARG A 95 4.85 23.27 2.08
N SER A 96 4.00 24.00 1.37
CA SER A 96 3.98 25.44 1.34
C SER A 96 2.55 25.93 1.08
N ASN A 97 2.37 26.97 0.26
CA ASN A 97 1.04 27.39 -0.22
C ASN A 97 0.37 26.29 -1.05
N GLU A 98 1.20 25.51 -1.76
CA GLU A 98 0.81 24.30 -2.48
C GLU A 98 1.78 23.18 -2.12
N GLU A 99 1.27 21.92 -2.11
CA GLU A 99 2.12 20.76 -1.92
C GLU A 99 2.77 20.37 -3.25
N SER A 100 4.07 20.04 -3.19
CA SER A 100 4.82 19.57 -4.35
C SER A 100 5.72 18.40 -3.95
N GLU A 101 5.87 17.44 -4.86
CA GLU A 101 6.73 16.28 -4.64
C GLU A 101 7.81 16.18 -5.70
N ILE A 102 9.04 15.87 -5.27
CA ILE A 102 10.17 15.50 -6.13
C ILE A 102 10.57 14.09 -5.77
N ASN A 103 10.29 13.15 -6.65
CA ASN A 103 10.54 11.73 -6.43
C ASN A 103 11.82 11.27 -7.12
N GLY A 104 12.76 10.73 -6.32
CA GLY A 104 14.02 10.17 -6.81
C GLY A 104 13.83 8.88 -7.62
N GLN A 105 14.82 8.54 -8.45
CA GLN A 105 14.78 7.35 -9.33
C GLN A 105 15.06 6.05 -8.56
N GLY A 106 15.97 6.08 -7.59
CA GLY A 106 16.43 4.91 -6.87
C GLY A 106 17.63 4.20 -7.54
N PRO A 107 18.04 3.03 -7.00
CA PRO A 107 19.22 2.30 -7.43
C PRO A 107 18.98 1.55 -8.74
N LYS A 108 20.09 1.11 -9.36
CA LYS A 108 20.05 0.24 -10.55
C LYS A 108 19.93 -1.22 -10.10
N ILE A 109 18.71 -1.75 -10.13
CA ILE A 109 18.43 -3.16 -9.83
C ILE A 109 18.82 -3.99 -11.05
N GLU A 110 19.66 -5.00 -10.86
CA GLU A 110 20.12 -5.89 -11.90
C GLU A 110 19.43 -7.28 -11.81
N GLU A 111 19.51 -8.07 -12.86
CA GLU A 111 18.90 -9.41 -12.91
C GLU A 111 19.36 -10.32 -11.75
N ALA A 112 20.63 -10.18 -11.33
CA ALA A 112 21.17 -10.92 -10.18
C ALA A 112 20.46 -10.56 -8.86
N ASP A 113 20.00 -9.32 -8.70
CA ASP A 113 19.27 -8.89 -7.54
C ASP A 113 17.83 -9.41 -7.59
N ILE A 114 17.19 -9.40 -8.76
CA ILE A 114 15.87 -10.01 -8.97
C ILE A 114 15.89 -11.50 -8.63
N LYS A 115 16.94 -12.23 -9.00
CA LYS A 115 17.10 -13.65 -8.64
C LYS A 115 17.16 -13.88 -7.11
N LYS A 116 17.76 -12.94 -6.37
CA LYS A 116 17.75 -13.01 -4.88
C LYS A 116 16.34 -12.86 -4.32
N LEU A 117 15.51 -11.98 -4.92
CA LEU A 117 14.11 -11.84 -4.52
C LEU A 117 13.33 -13.15 -4.74
N TYR A 118 13.47 -13.79 -5.90
CA TYR A 118 12.83 -15.09 -6.13
C TYR A 118 13.26 -16.15 -5.10
N LYS A 119 14.54 -16.14 -4.70
CA LYS A 119 15.03 -17.04 -3.63
C LYS A 119 14.39 -16.74 -2.26
N GLN A 120 14.07 -15.48 -1.96
CA GLN A 120 13.29 -15.13 -0.75
C GLN A 120 11.85 -15.65 -0.87
N LEU A 121 11.23 -15.49 -2.06
CA LEU A 121 9.88 -15.97 -2.34
C LEU A 121 9.76 -17.50 -2.31
N ASP A 122 10.84 -18.25 -2.53
CA ASP A 122 10.86 -19.71 -2.34
C ASP A 122 10.53 -20.10 -0.89
N GLY A 123 10.88 -19.27 0.07
CA GLY A 123 10.60 -19.48 1.49
C GLY A 123 9.13 -19.33 1.90
N LEU A 124 8.27 -18.77 1.03
CA LEU A 124 6.86 -18.60 1.32
C LEU A 124 6.14 -19.96 1.28
N SER A 125 5.17 -20.14 2.17
CA SER A 125 4.43 -21.38 2.38
C SER A 125 2.92 -21.17 2.30
N GLU A 126 2.17 -22.26 2.20
CA GLU A 126 0.71 -22.27 2.26
C GLU A 126 0.17 -21.45 3.45
N GLY A 127 -0.81 -20.62 3.18
CA GLY A 127 -1.45 -19.74 4.17
C GLY A 127 -0.72 -18.42 4.41
N ASP A 128 0.48 -18.21 3.86
CA ASP A 128 1.16 -16.91 3.92
C ASP A 128 0.40 -15.84 3.11
N VAL A 129 0.65 -14.58 3.46
CA VAL A 129 0.13 -13.42 2.73
C VAL A 129 1.31 -12.69 2.10
N LEU A 130 1.22 -12.40 0.81
CA LEU A 130 2.17 -11.56 0.09
C LEU A 130 1.49 -10.30 -0.42
N VAL A 131 1.97 -9.13 0.01
CA VAL A 131 1.47 -7.83 -0.46
C VAL A 131 2.44 -7.26 -1.48
N LEU A 132 1.99 -7.14 -2.72
CA LEU A 132 2.70 -6.47 -3.82
C LEU A 132 2.13 -5.06 -3.94
N ALA A 133 2.89 -4.04 -3.53
CA ALA A 133 2.36 -2.69 -3.44
C ALA A 133 3.31 -1.63 -4.02
N GLY A 134 2.74 -0.70 -4.79
CA GLY A 134 3.44 0.42 -5.39
C GLY A 134 3.82 0.22 -6.85
N SER A 135 4.66 1.12 -7.35
CA SER A 135 5.14 1.10 -8.74
C SER A 135 6.35 0.19 -8.91
N ILE A 136 6.51 -0.35 -10.12
CA ILE A 136 7.72 -1.04 -10.55
C ILE A 136 8.69 0.02 -11.10
N PRO A 137 9.96 0.08 -10.63
CA PRO A 137 10.96 0.98 -11.19
C PRO A 137 11.23 0.69 -12.67
N ASN A 138 11.48 1.73 -13.47
CA ASN A 138 11.76 1.59 -14.92
C ASN A 138 12.98 0.70 -15.25
N VAL A 139 13.82 0.42 -14.27
CA VAL A 139 14.99 -0.48 -14.39
C VAL A 139 14.64 -1.95 -14.25
N MET A 140 13.39 -2.27 -13.92
CA MET A 140 12.87 -3.63 -13.77
C MET A 140 11.84 -3.93 -14.87
N PRO A 141 11.62 -5.22 -15.22
CA PRO A 141 10.54 -5.59 -16.12
C PRO A 141 9.18 -5.11 -15.59
N SER A 142 8.37 -4.50 -16.42
CA SER A 142 7.00 -4.09 -16.05
C SER A 142 6.08 -5.27 -15.75
N SER A 143 6.49 -6.49 -16.12
CA SER A 143 5.80 -7.76 -15.83
C SER A 143 6.03 -8.31 -14.43
N MET A 144 6.92 -7.69 -13.62
CA MET A 144 7.37 -8.29 -12.34
C MET A 144 6.24 -8.79 -11.42
N TYR A 145 5.10 -8.09 -11.35
CA TYR A 145 3.98 -8.56 -10.54
C TYR A 145 3.36 -9.84 -11.12
N MET A 146 3.16 -9.89 -12.44
CA MET A 146 2.70 -11.09 -13.14
C MET A 146 3.70 -12.25 -12.95
N ASP A 147 4.99 -11.97 -13.14
CA ASP A 147 6.05 -12.98 -13.06
C ASP A 147 6.12 -13.58 -11.64
N ILE A 148 5.97 -12.76 -10.60
CA ILE A 148 5.91 -13.23 -9.21
C ILE A 148 4.65 -14.08 -8.98
N MET A 149 3.49 -13.65 -9.48
CA MET A 149 2.25 -14.40 -9.30
C MET A 149 2.28 -15.73 -10.06
N ASP A 150 2.80 -15.75 -11.28
CA ASP A 150 3.00 -16.98 -12.04
C ASP A 150 3.98 -17.94 -11.33
N TYR A 151 5.06 -17.40 -10.79
CA TYR A 151 6.05 -18.16 -10.04
C TYR A 151 5.47 -18.83 -8.78
N LEU A 152 4.54 -18.15 -8.11
CA LEU A 152 3.94 -18.62 -6.85
C LEU A 152 2.61 -19.34 -7.03
N LYS A 153 2.11 -19.52 -8.26
CA LYS A 153 0.75 -20.04 -8.55
C LYS A 153 0.43 -21.42 -7.98
N GLU A 154 1.47 -22.28 -7.82
CA GLU A 154 1.31 -23.63 -7.24
C GLU A 154 1.34 -23.61 -5.69
N LYS A 155 1.59 -22.45 -5.08
CA LYS A 155 1.56 -22.28 -3.63
C LYS A 155 0.23 -21.62 -3.24
N ASP A 156 -0.45 -22.13 -2.23
CA ASP A 156 -1.68 -21.52 -1.70
C ASP A 156 -1.34 -20.30 -0.83
N ILE A 157 -0.93 -19.22 -1.50
CA ILE A 157 -0.54 -17.93 -0.90
C ILE A 157 -1.62 -16.91 -1.23
N LYS A 158 -2.03 -16.12 -0.24
CA LYS A 158 -2.92 -14.99 -0.44
C LYS A 158 -2.15 -13.79 -0.97
N ILE A 159 -2.22 -13.53 -2.29
CA ILE A 159 -1.51 -12.40 -2.89
C ILE A 159 -2.44 -11.19 -2.96
N VAL A 160 -2.03 -10.11 -2.33
CA VAL A 160 -2.69 -8.80 -2.32
C VAL A 160 -1.95 -7.87 -3.25
N VAL A 161 -2.66 -7.19 -4.17
CA VAL A 161 -2.03 -6.27 -5.13
C VAL A 161 -2.64 -4.87 -4.98
N ASP A 162 -1.80 -3.90 -4.61
CA ASP A 162 -2.12 -2.47 -4.60
C ASP A 162 -1.26 -1.75 -5.64
N ALA A 163 -1.71 -1.79 -6.88
CA ALA A 163 -1.07 -1.22 -8.05
C ALA A 163 -2.07 -0.47 -8.92
N THR A 164 -1.58 0.27 -9.89
CA THR A 164 -2.42 1.10 -10.77
C THR A 164 -2.37 0.63 -12.21
N ARG A 165 -3.43 0.90 -12.97
CA ARG A 165 -3.50 0.70 -14.43
C ARG A 165 -3.10 -0.72 -14.86
N ASP A 166 -2.21 -0.83 -15.84
CA ASP A 166 -1.77 -2.10 -16.41
C ASP A 166 -1.13 -3.04 -15.39
N LEU A 167 -0.46 -2.51 -14.35
CA LEU A 167 0.11 -3.34 -13.29
C LEU A 167 -0.96 -4.10 -12.50
N LEU A 168 -2.15 -3.51 -12.36
CA LEU A 168 -3.28 -4.14 -11.70
C LEU A 168 -4.02 -5.09 -12.64
N THR A 169 -4.31 -4.66 -13.88
CA THR A 169 -5.09 -5.48 -14.81
C THR A 169 -4.33 -6.72 -15.29
N ASN A 170 -3.01 -6.61 -15.46
CA ASN A 170 -2.17 -7.72 -15.91
C ASN A 170 -2.07 -8.88 -14.90
N VAL A 171 -2.35 -8.64 -13.60
CA VAL A 171 -2.30 -9.69 -12.58
C VAL A 171 -3.63 -10.43 -12.42
N LEU A 172 -4.73 -9.94 -12.97
CA LEU A 172 -6.07 -10.53 -12.80
C LEU A 172 -6.14 -12.00 -13.22
N PRO A 173 -5.54 -12.44 -14.36
CA PRO A 173 -5.53 -13.83 -14.77
C PRO A 173 -4.88 -14.80 -13.77
N TYR A 174 -4.11 -14.28 -12.81
CA TYR A 174 -3.44 -15.05 -11.76
C TYR A 174 -4.22 -15.08 -10.43
N HIS A 175 -5.46 -14.61 -10.44
CA HIS A 175 -6.41 -14.67 -9.33
C HIS A 175 -5.91 -14.07 -8.01
N PRO A 176 -5.50 -12.78 -7.98
CA PRO A 176 -5.09 -12.13 -6.74
C PRO A 176 -6.18 -12.24 -5.67
N PHE A 177 -5.78 -12.56 -4.43
CA PHE A 177 -6.70 -12.66 -3.31
C PHE A 177 -7.44 -11.34 -3.05
N LEU A 178 -6.72 -10.23 -3.14
CA LEU A 178 -7.27 -8.88 -2.99
C LEU A 178 -6.61 -7.93 -3.98
N ILE A 179 -7.41 -7.10 -4.63
CA ILE A 179 -6.93 -5.89 -5.29
C ILE A 179 -7.60 -4.66 -4.65
N LYS A 180 -6.85 -3.53 -4.63
CA LYS A 180 -7.39 -2.30 -4.04
C LYS A 180 -7.19 -1.09 -4.97
N PRO A 181 -7.98 -0.89 -6.01
CA PRO A 181 -8.06 0.39 -6.72
C PRO A 181 -8.81 1.45 -5.90
N ASN A 182 -8.64 2.73 -6.21
CA ASN A 182 -9.61 3.75 -5.85
C ASN A 182 -10.66 3.91 -6.97
N ASN A 183 -11.72 4.70 -6.73
CA ASN A 183 -12.79 4.90 -7.71
C ASN A 183 -12.30 5.54 -9.03
N HIS A 184 -11.29 6.42 -8.98
CA HIS A 184 -10.70 7.03 -10.18
C HIS A 184 -9.90 6.01 -10.98
N GLU A 185 -9.05 5.23 -10.31
CA GLU A 185 -8.27 4.14 -10.93
C GLU A 185 -9.21 3.08 -11.55
N LEU A 186 -10.31 2.74 -10.87
CA LEU A 186 -11.32 1.84 -11.40
C LEU A 186 -11.99 2.45 -12.65
N GLY A 187 -12.32 3.74 -12.63
CA GLY A 187 -12.85 4.47 -13.78
C GLY A 187 -11.88 4.52 -14.96
N GLU A 188 -10.58 4.75 -14.70
CA GLU A 188 -9.53 4.73 -15.73
C GLU A 188 -9.44 3.37 -16.44
N ILE A 189 -9.52 2.25 -15.69
CA ILE A 189 -9.46 0.89 -16.25
C ILE A 189 -10.58 0.66 -17.27
N PHE A 190 -11.78 1.17 -17.01
CA PHE A 190 -12.94 0.95 -17.88
C PHE A 190 -13.27 2.14 -18.80
N GLY A 191 -12.51 3.23 -18.74
CA GLY A 191 -12.74 4.43 -19.53
C GLY A 191 -14.04 5.15 -19.17
N VAL A 192 -14.44 5.15 -17.91
CA VAL A 192 -15.68 5.73 -17.38
C VAL A 192 -15.42 6.60 -16.16
N GLU A 193 -16.34 7.53 -15.89
CA GLU A 193 -16.39 8.23 -14.63
C GLU A 193 -17.27 7.44 -13.65
N ILE A 194 -16.74 7.17 -12.45
CA ILE A 194 -17.42 6.43 -11.38
C ILE A 194 -17.63 7.38 -10.21
N SER A 195 -18.89 7.66 -9.88
CA SER A 195 -19.24 8.62 -8.84
C SER A 195 -20.00 8.02 -7.67
N ASP A 196 -20.69 6.90 -7.86
CA ASP A 196 -21.49 6.28 -6.81
C ASP A 196 -21.06 4.83 -6.51
N LYS A 197 -21.52 4.32 -5.37
CA LYS A 197 -21.15 2.98 -4.90
C LYS A 197 -21.78 1.85 -5.71
N ASP A 198 -22.90 2.09 -6.41
CA ASP A 198 -23.55 1.09 -7.25
C ASP A 198 -22.77 0.87 -8.55
N ASP A 199 -22.28 1.94 -9.15
CA ASP A 199 -21.35 1.86 -10.27
C ASP A 199 -20.02 1.21 -9.84
N VAL A 200 -19.51 1.53 -8.66
CA VAL A 200 -18.32 0.84 -8.11
C VAL A 200 -18.53 -0.66 -8.06
N ILE A 201 -19.64 -1.14 -7.51
CA ILE A 201 -19.96 -2.59 -7.44
C ILE A 201 -19.99 -3.21 -8.82
N LYS A 202 -20.68 -2.56 -9.76
CA LYS A 202 -20.79 -3.03 -11.14
C LYS A 202 -19.44 -3.25 -11.80
N TYR A 203 -18.51 -2.31 -11.65
CA TYR A 203 -17.18 -2.40 -12.25
C TYR A 203 -16.22 -3.27 -11.43
N ALA A 204 -16.37 -3.34 -10.11
CA ALA A 204 -15.64 -4.29 -9.27
C ALA A 204 -15.96 -5.74 -9.65
N LYS A 205 -17.23 -6.07 -9.91
CA LYS A 205 -17.64 -7.39 -10.43
C LYS A 205 -16.99 -7.72 -11.77
N LYS A 206 -16.83 -6.76 -12.67
CA LYS A 206 -16.09 -6.98 -13.91
C LYS A 206 -14.62 -7.31 -13.69
N LEU A 207 -13.98 -6.77 -12.64
CA LEU A 207 -12.61 -7.15 -12.26
C LEU A 207 -12.60 -8.58 -11.66
N GLN A 208 -13.65 -8.99 -10.95
CA GLN A 208 -13.80 -10.39 -10.52
C GLN A 208 -13.98 -11.35 -11.70
N GLU A 209 -14.78 -10.99 -12.69
CA GLU A 209 -14.94 -11.76 -13.92
C GLU A 209 -13.60 -11.91 -14.68
N GLN A 210 -12.67 -10.97 -14.52
CA GLN A 210 -11.33 -11.03 -15.09
C GLN A 210 -10.34 -11.80 -14.20
N GLY A 211 -10.73 -12.17 -12.97
CA GLY A 211 -9.94 -13.05 -12.11
C GLY A 211 -9.70 -12.57 -10.69
N ALA A 212 -9.91 -11.30 -10.32
CA ALA A 212 -9.75 -10.87 -8.94
C ALA A 212 -10.71 -11.63 -8.01
N ARG A 213 -10.20 -12.14 -6.87
CA ARG A 213 -11.06 -12.81 -5.89
C ARG A 213 -11.87 -11.82 -5.06
N ASN A 214 -11.20 -10.82 -4.51
CA ASN A 214 -11.82 -9.74 -3.73
C ASN A 214 -11.40 -8.39 -4.29
N VAL A 215 -12.36 -7.45 -4.41
CA VAL A 215 -12.12 -6.10 -4.94
C VAL A 215 -12.55 -5.09 -3.88
N LEU A 216 -11.58 -4.42 -3.27
CA LEU A 216 -11.77 -3.35 -2.29
C LEU A 216 -11.54 -2.01 -2.99
N VAL A 217 -12.56 -1.18 -3.09
CA VAL A 217 -12.47 0.11 -3.76
C VAL A 217 -12.58 1.24 -2.74
N SER A 218 -11.55 2.08 -2.65
CA SER A 218 -11.57 3.27 -1.81
C SER A 218 -12.15 4.47 -2.56
N MET A 219 -12.95 5.28 -1.88
CA MET A 219 -13.63 6.46 -2.44
C MET A 219 -13.36 7.72 -1.61
N ALA A 220 -12.22 7.78 -0.96
CA ALA A 220 -11.83 8.90 -0.08
C ALA A 220 -12.95 9.29 0.91
N GLY A 221 -13.45 10.54 0.84
CA GLY A 221 -14.54 11.04 1.69
C GLY A 221 -15.89 10.37 1.47
N ASP A 222 -16.09 9.65 0.38
CA ASP A 222 -17.32 8.91 0.07
C ASP A 222 -17.31 7.47 0.59
N GLY A 223 -16.23 7.08 1.29
CA GLY A 223 -16.12 5.80 1.95
C GLY A 223 -15.47 4.71 1.12
N ALA A 224 -16.04 3.52 1.09
CA ALA A 224 -15.50 2.38 0.37
C ALA A 224 -16.55 1.34 -0.02
N VAL A 225 -16.16 0.46 -0.92
CA VAL A 225 -16.93 -0.72 -1.35
C VAL A 225 -16.03 -1.95 -1.36
N LEU A 226 -16.55 -3.09 -0.91
CA LEU A 226 -15.93 -4.39 -1.09
C LEU A 226 -16.89 -5.31 -1.85
N VAL A 227 -16.39 -5.98 -2.89
CA VAL A 227 -17.03 -7.14 -3.51
C VAL A 227 -16.15 -8.33 -3.23
N SER A 228 -16.66 -9.30 -2.46
CA SER A 228 -15.89 -10.45 -1.98
C SER A 228 -16.13 -11.70 -2.83
N GLU A 229 -15.22 -12.65 -2.78
CA GLU A 229 -15.24 -13.88 -3.61
C GLU A 229 -16.41 -14.81 -3.29
N ASP A 230 -17.03 -14.68 -2.12
CA ASP A 230 -18.24 -15.39 -1.74
C ASP A 230 -19.54 -14.72 -2.25
N GLY A 231 -19.41 -13.67 -3.05
CA GLY A 231 -20.51 -12.95 -3.69
C GLY A 231 -21.17 -11.88 -2.81
N GLN A 232 -20.64 -11.59 -1.63
CA GLN A 232 -21.16 -10.54 -0.79
C GLN A 232 -20.67 -9.15 -1.25
N GLU A 233 -21.51 -8.15 -1.04
CA GLU A 233 -21.24 -6.73 -1.34
C GLU A 233 -21.36 -5.92 -0.07
N PHE A 234 -20.34 -5.15 0.25
CA PHE A 234 -20.32 -4.27 1.40
C PHE A 234 -20.08 -2.84 0.95
N LYS A 235 -20.85 -1.93 1.51
CA LYS A 235 -20.73 -0.48 1.30
C LYS A 235 -20.56 0.18 2.65
N ALA A 236 -19.67 1.15 2.74
CA ALA A 236 -19.53 1.97 3.93
C ALA A 236 -19.42 3.45 3.53
N GLU A 237 -19.99 4.32 4.35
CA GLU A 237 -19.65 5.74 4.34
C GLU A 237 -18.28 5.94 5.00
N ALA A 238 -17.59 7.04 4.68
CA ALA A 238 -16.36 7.36 5.37
C ALA A 238 -16.65 7.69 6.86
N PRO A 239 -15.87 7.13 7.79
CA PRO A 239 -15.91 7.58 9.17
C PRO A 239 -15.69 9.09 9.29
N VAL A 240 -16.41 9.74 10.21
CA VAL A 240 -16.30 11.19 10.40
C VAL A 240 -15.03 11.54 11.19
N GLY A 241 -14.23 12.45 10.63
CA GLY A 241 -13.00 12.94 11.26
C GLY A 241 -12.37 14.09 10.48
N LYS A 242 -11.38 14.74 11.09
CA LYS A 242 -10.62 15.80 10.42
C LYS A 242 -9.40 15.19 9.75
N VAL A 243 -9.34 15.27 8.42
CA VAL A 243 -8.17 14.83 7.65
C VAL A 243 -6.97 15.71 8.01
N LYS A 244 -5.87 15.07 8.40
CA LYS A 244 -4.57 15.69 8.66
C LYS A 244 -3.55 15.32 7.59
N ASN A 245 -3.51 14.02 7.23
CA ASN A 245 -2.57 13.51 6.24
C ASN A 245 -3.20 12.31 5.50
N SER A 246 -3.47 12.44 4.21
CA SER A 246 -4.06 11.36 3.41
C SER A 246 -3.02 10.36 2.86
N VAL A 247 -1.73 10.68 2.98
CA VAL A 247 -0.65 9.80 2.49
C VAL A 247 -0.63 8.50 3.30
N GLY A 248 -0.62 7.37 2.61
CA GLY A 248 -0.62 6.05 3.23
C GLY A 248 -1.99 5.56 3.74
N ALA A 249 -3.07 6.34 3.60
CA ALA A 249 -4.42 5.90 3.99
C ALA A 249 -4.88 4.65 3.20
N GLY A 250 -4.57 4.60 1.89
CA GLY A 250 -4.84 3.42 1.06
C GLY A 250 -4.03 2.19 1.48
N ASP A 251 -2.75 2.37 1.80
CA ASP A 251 -1.87 1.31 2.29
C ASP A 251 -2.35 0.80 3.66
N SER A 252 -2.81 1.72 4.51
CA SER A 252 -3.42 1.41 5.81
C SER A 252 -4.72 0.63 5.67
N MET A 253 -5.53 0.94 4.65
CA MET A 253 -6.73 0.17 4.33
C MET A 253 -6.39 -1.27 3.95
N VAL A 254 -5.33 -1.50 3.18
CA VAL A 254 -4.83 -2.85 2.87
C VAL A 254 -4.41 -3.58 4.15
N ALA A 255 -3.60 -2.93 4.99
CA ALA A 255 -3.14 -3.52 6.26
C ALA A 255 -4.30 -3.88 7.18
N GLY A 256 -5.27 -2.98 7.33
CA GLY A 256 -6.49 -3.21 8.11
C GLY A 256 -7.33 -4.37 7.56
N PHE A 257 -7.53 -4.43 6.25
CA PHE A 257 -8.25 -5.55 5.63
C PHE A 257 -7.55 -6.89 5.87
N VAL A 258 -6.24 -6.95 5.62
CA VAL A 258 -5.45 -8.18 5.83
C VAL A 258 -5.50 -8.62 7.30
N SER A 259 -5.30 -7.70 8.25
CA SER A 259 -5.35 -8.02 9.69
C SER A 259 -6.73 -8.46 10.14
N GLY A 260 -7.79 -7.79 9.69
CA GLY A 260 -9.18 -8.17 9.97
C GLY A 260 -9.53 -9.56 9.43
N TYR A 261 -9.14 -9.85 8.20
CA TYR A 261 -9.37 -11.16 7.59
C TYR A 261 -8.60 -12.29 8.29
N LEU A 262 -7.32 -12.07 8.59
CA LEU A 262 -6.51 -13.07 9.30
C LEU A 262 -7.02 -13.37 10.72
N SER A 263 -7.64 -12.37 11.37
CA SER A 263 -8.20 -12.55 12.72
C SER A 263 -9.51 -13.35 12.73
N THR A 264 -10.35 -13.17 11.72
CA THR A 264 -11.76 -13.58 11.78
C THR A 264 -12.18 -14.54 10.68
N GLY A 265 -11.48 -14.53 9.53
CA GLY A 265 -11.92 -15.21 8.30
C GLY A 265 -13.19 -14.60 7.68
N ASP A 266 -13.65 -13.45 8.16
CA ASP A 266 -14.91 -12.81 7.78
C ASP A 266 -14.66 -11.54 6.94
N TYR A 267 -15.25 -11.47 5.75
CA TYR A 267 -15.04 -10.34 4.83
C TYR A 267 -15.66 -9.03 5.32
N LYS A 268 -16.77 -9.10 6.07
CA LYS A 268 -17.36 -7.90 6.68
C LYS A 268 -16.42 -7.30 7.71
N GLN A 269 -15.87 -8.13 8.60
CA GLN A 269 -14.90 -7.67 9.60
C GLN A 269 -13.63 -7.14 8.92
N ALA A 270 -13.10 -7.83 7.91
CA ALA A 270 -11.95 -7.36 7.14
C ALA A 270 -12.21 -5.99 6.50
N PHE A 271 -13.39 -5.79 5.92
CA PHE A 271 -13.81 -4.53 5.32
C PHE A 271 -13.89 -3.39 6.35
N MET A 272 -14.56 -3.65 7.50
CA MET A 272 -14.68 -2.70 8.60
C MET A 272 -13.30 -2.25 9.11
N TYR A 273 -12.40 -3.22 9.37
CA TYR A 273 -11.03 -2.94 9.78
C TYR A 273 -10.27 -2.14 8.72
N GLY A 274 -10.40 -2.50 7.44
CA GLY A 274 -9.78 -1.78 6.34
C GLY A 274 -10.21 -0.32 6.28
N VAL A 275 -11.51 -0.06 6.26
CA VAL A 275 -12.06 1.31 6.19
C VAL A 275 -11.65 2.14 7.40
N CYS A 276 -11.76 1.59 8.62
CA CYS A 276 -11.40 2.30 9.84
C CYS A 276 -9.89 2.56 9.94
N THR A 277 -9.04 1.60 9.51
CA THR A 277 -7.58 1.78 9.53
C THR A 277 -7.13 2.84 8.54
N GLY A 278 -7.68 2.83 7.31
CA GLY A 278 -7.42 3.87 6.31
C GLY A 278 -7.85 5.25 6.79
N SER A 279 -9.05 5.35 7.37
CA SER A 279 -9.58 6.61 7.90
C SER A 279 -8.82 7.10 9.12
N ALA A 280 -8.43 6.19 10.05
CA ALA A 280 -7.62 6.55 11.20
C ALA A 280 -6.27 7.13 10.78
N SER A 281 -5.60 6.54 9.79
CA SER A 281 -4.37 7.10 9.22
C SER A 281 -4.60 8.48 8.61
N ALA A 282 -5.70 8.69 7.88
CA ALA A 282 -6.01 9.99 7.32
C ALA A 282 -6.26 11.07 8.39
N PHE A 283 -6.72 10.69 9.59
CA PHE A 283 -6.97 11.60 10.70
C PHE A 283 -5.77 11.79 11.64
N SER A 284 -4.70 11.04 11.43
CA SER A 284 -3.47 11.10 12.22
C SER A 284 -2.36 11.84 11.46
N GLU A 285 -1.32 12.25 12.15
CA GLU A 285 -0.15 12.89 11.53
C GLU A 285 0.78 11.84 10.90
N GLU A 286 0.87 10.68 11.55
CA GLU A 286 1.54 9.48 11.07
C GLU A 286 0.52 8.39 10.74
N LEU A 287 1.01 7.20 10.35
CA LEU A 287 0.18 6.02 10.12
C LEU A 287 -0.53 5.57 11.42
N ALA A 288 -1.78 5.14 11.29
CA ALA A 288 -2.64 4.82 12.42
C ALA A 288 -2.04 3.84 13.43
N THR A 289 -2.29 4.11 14.69
CA THR A 289 -2.05 3.19 15.81
C THR A 289 -3.27 2.29 16.05
N LYS A 290 -3.05 1.15 16.73
CA LYS A 290 -4.14 0.24 17.11
C LYS A 290 -5.24 0.95 17.89
N ALA A 291 -4.87 1.78 18.86
CA ALA A 291 -5.84 2.51 19.69
C ALA A 291 -6.73 3.48 18.87
N GLU A 292 -6.15 4.16 17.87
CA GLU A 292 -6.92 5.05 16.98
C GLU A 292 -7.91 4.25 16.12
N VAL A 293 -7.48 3.09 15.60
CA VAL A 293 -8.33 2.21 14.79
C VAL A 293 -9.47 1.63 15.63
N GLU A 294 -9.19 1.11 16.83
CA GLU A 294 -10.21 0.55 17.74
C GLU A 294 -11.23 1.61 18.15
N ALA A 295 -10.77 2.80 18.51
CA ALA A 295 -11.66 3.92 18.85
C ALA A 295 -12.55 4.34 17.66
N LEU A 296 -12.03 4.24 16.43
CA LEU A 296 -12.81 4.56 15.24
C LEU A 296 -13.82 3.45 14.91
N LEU A 297 -13.43 2.17 15.03
CA LEU A 297 -14.32 1.01 14.88
C LEU A 297 -15.52 1.10 15.85
N ASP A 298 -15.28 1.41 17.12
CA ASP A 298 -16.34 1.48 18.14
C ASP A 298 -17.41 2.54 17.82
N ARG A 299 -17.00 3.69 17.30
CA ARG A 299 -17.93 4.79 16.95
C ARG A 299 -18.54 4.70 15.55
N SER A 300 -18.04 3.79 14.71
CA SER A 300 -18.44 3.68 13.29
C SER A 300 -19.24 2.41 12.98
N LYS A 301 -19.67 1.64 13.98
CA LYS A 301 -20.39 0.36 13.81
C LYS A 301 -21.65 0.47 12.96
N ASN A 302 -22.28 1.62 12.94
CA ASN A 302 -23.50 1.89 12.18
C ASN A 302 -23.25 2.25 10.70
N LEU A 303 -22.00 2.33 10.26
CA LEU A 303 -21.63 2.62 8.86
C LEU A 303 -21.54 1.36 7.99
N PHE A 304 -21.63 0.15 8.60
CA PHE A 304 -21.39 -1.13 7.96
C PHE A 304 -22.59 -2.06 7.94
#